data_287c671498bfd10f48bdae9993a37864
#
_entry.id   287c671498bfd10f48bdae9993a37864
#
_cell.length_a   1.000
_cell.length_b   1.000
_cell.length_c   1.000
_cell.angle_alpha   90.00
_cell.angle_beta   90.00
_cell.angle_gamma   90.00
#
_symmetry.space_group_name_H-M   'P 1'
#
loop_
_entity.id
_entity.type
_entity.pdbx_description
1 polymer ?
#
loop_
_entity_poly.entity_id
_entity_poly.type
_entity_poly.pdbx_seq_one_letter_code
_entity_poly.pdbx_strand_id
1 'polypeptide(L)'
;MEKPRPTIEDRGPGEPALAIVGGIHGDEPSGVRAVKRLLDADLSLQRGVRFVVANPPAVEAGERYLDKDLNRVFPGDPDSSDREERLAARLCAATDGLPTLSIHSTHSHSEPIALASPEYPEAFRLAAQLPTPYVVDETPAVDGAFTACSTIVTLEAGCQHTDEAAATAERQARAFLAVTGALDTPAPAADPSFYRMDIPVEKPPAESYSLQVANFEPVSEGVVYASTPTEDSSLNGRSFRSSYRSVATRRSSGIRDQSSAIRSPKR
;
A
#
# COMPACT_ATOMS: atom_id res chain seq x y z
N MET A 1 21.06 23.21 7.09
CA MET A 1 20.72 21.79 6.83
C MET A 1 19.91 21.72 5.55
N GLU A 2 20.25 20.83 4.65
CA GLU A 2 19.51 20.61 3.41
C GLU A 2 18.09 20.12 3.75
N LYS A 3 17.09 20.66 3.05
CA LYS A 3 15.69 20.24 3.26
C LYS A 3 15.56 18.79 2.76
N PRO A 4 15.01 17.85 3.55
CA PRO A 4 14.89 16.45 3.16
C PRO A 4 14.09 16.32 1.85
N ARG A 5 14.57 15.45 0.96
CA ARG A 5 13.95 15.21 -0.35
C ARG A 5 13.86 13.70 -0.59
N PRO A 6 12.82 13.23 -1.29
CA PRO A 6 12.86 11.88 -1.86
C PRO A 6 14.06 11.75 -2.80
N THR A 7 14.64 10.56 -2.87
CA THR A 7 15.59 10.23 -3.95
C THR A 7 14.80 9.73 -5.13
N ILE A 8 15.00 10.35 -6.29
CA ILE A 8 14.23 10.07 -7.52
C ILE A 8 15.22 9.72 -8.63
N GLU A 9 14.90 8.66 -9.37
CA GLU A 9 15.65 8.24 -10.54
C GLU A 9 14.68 7.77 -11.63
N ASP A 10 14.75 8.40 -12.81
CA ASP A 10 13.91 8.08 -13.95
C ASP A 10 14.67 7.16 -14.92
N ARG A 11 14.02 6.12 -15.44
CA ARG A 11 14.55 5.15 -16.40
C ARG A 11 13.55 4.91 -17.52
N GLY A 12 14.05 4.40 -18.66
CA GLY A 12 13.25 4.09 -19.84
C GLY A 12 13.07 5.28 -20.77
N PRO A 13 12.33 5.11 -21.88
CA PRO A 13 12.15 6.15 -22.89
C PRO A 13 11.06 7.16 -22.47
N GLY A 14 11.29 8.43 -22.80
CA GLY A 14 10.34 9.53 -22.60
C GLY A 14 10.18 9.96 -21.15
N GLU A 15 9.19 10.81 -20.91
CA GLU A 15 8.83 11.24 -19.56
C GLU A 15 8.25 10.07 -18.75
N PRO A 16 8.38 10.09 -17.41
CA PRO A 16 7.79 9.06 -16.56
C PRO A 16 6.28 8.93 -16.77
N ALA A 17 5.83 7.72 -17.02
CA ALA A 17 4.42 7.38 -17.21
C ALA A 17 3.83 6.58 -16.04
N LEU A 18 4.66 6.16 -15.10
CA LEU A 18 4.31 5.47 -13.87
C LEU A 18 5.45 5.61 -12.85
N ALA A 19 5.17 5.27 -11.58
CA ALA A 19 6.17 5.31 -10.52
C ALA A 19 6.20 4.03 -9.67
N ILE A 20 7.38 3.72 -9.12
CA ILE A 20 7.59 2.71 -8.08
C ILE A 20 8.25 3.40 -6.90
N VAL A 21 7.59 3.32 -5.74
CA VAL A 21 8.00 4.01 -4.51
C VAL A 21 8.30 2.96 -3.44
N GLY A 22 9.44 3.10 -2.77
CA GLY A 22 9.79 2.34 -1.56
C GLY A 22 10.26 3.28 -0.46
N GLY A 23 10.25 2.82 0.79
CA GLY A 23 10.78 3.57 1.92
C GLY A 23 9.92 4.77 2.35
N ILE A 24 8.61 4.65 2.29
CA ILE A 24 7.67 5.52 3.03
C ILE A 24 7.99 5.41 4.54
N HIS A 25 8.12 4.17 5.01
CA HIS A 25 8.66 3.85 6.33
C HIS A 25 10.10 3.36 6.21
N GLY A 26 11.02 3.91 7.02
CA GLY A 26 12.43 3.59 6.90
C GLY A 26 12.80 2.22 7.46
N ASP A 27 12.01 1.70 8.39
CA ASP A 27 12.13 0.36 8.96
C ASP A 27 11.55 -0.76 8.09
N GLU A 28 11.03 -0.43 6.88
CA GLU A 28 10.47 -1.38 5.92
C GLU A 28 11.40 -1.54 4.68
N PRO A 29 12.47 -2.33 4.79
CA PRO A 29 13.53 -2.35 3.76
C PRO A 29 13.12 -3.02 2.44
N SER A 30 12.03 -3.79 2.39
CA SER A 30 11.60 -4.57 1.21
C SER A 30 11.39 -3.70 -0.03
N GLY A 31 10.70 -2.56 0.11
CA GLY A 31 10.45 -1.62 -0.98
C GLY A 31 11.73 -0.94 -1.49
N VAL A 32 12.61 -0.51 -0.57
CA VAL A 32 13.90 0.08 -0.94
C VAL A 32 14.79 -0.92 -1.66
N ARG A 33 14.82 -2.18 -1.19
CA ARG A 33 15.57 -3.26 -1.85
C ARG A 33 15.02 -3.55 -3.25
N ALA A 34 13.69 -3.58 -3.42
CA ALA A 34 13.06 -3.76 -4.72
C ALA A 34 13.43 -2.62 -5.69
N VAL A 35 13.31 -1.36 -5.27
CA VAL A 35 13.70 -0.19 -6.08
C VAL A 35 15.17 -0.31 -6.52
N LYS A 36 16.09 -0.58 -5.59
CA LYS A 36 17.52 -0.73 -5.92
C LYS A 36 17.78 -1.87 -6.92
N ARG A 37 17.19 -3.06 -6.68
CA ARG A 37 17.37 -4.21 -7.59
C ARG A 37 16.83 -3.94 -8.99
N LEU A 38 15.70 -3.21 -9.11
CA LEU A 38 15.16 -2.83 -10.42
C LEU A 38 16.02 -1.79 -11.12
N LEU A 39 16.62 -0.85 -10.38
CA LEU A 39 17.58 0.12 -10.94
C LEU A 39 18.89 -0.53 -11.41
N ASP A 40 19.35 -1.57 -10.69
CA ASP A 40 20.56 -2.32 -11.03
C ASP A 40 20.32 -3.35 -12.15
N ALA A 41 19.06 -3.70 -12.44
CA ALA A 41 18.71 -4.65 -13.47
C ALA A 41 18.69 -3.99 -14.86
N ASP A 42 19.15 -4.74 -15.88
CA ASP A 42 18.97 -4.35 -17.29
C ASP A 42 17.53 -4.61 -17.74
N LEU A 43 16.65 -3.64 -17.48
CA LEU A 43 15.24 -3.71 -17.85
C LEU A 43 15.01 -3.08 -19.23
N SER A 44 14.48 -3.87 -20.17
CA SER A 44 14.02 -3.36 -21.47
C SER A 44 12.70 -2.61 -21.34
N LEU A 45 12.77 -1.42 -20.71
CA LEU A 45 11.59 -0.60 -20.46
C LEU A 45 11.03 0.00 -21.74
N GLN A 46 9.71 -0.12 -21.92
CA GLN A 46 8.95 0.40 -23.08
C GLN A 46 8.38 1.80 -22.81
N ARG A 47 8.40 2.25 -21.56
CA ARG A 47 7.89 3.54 -21.09
C ARG A 47 8.81 4.11 -20.02
N GLY A 48 8.78 5.43 -19.81
CA GLY A 48 9.45 6.06 -18.70
C GLY A 48 8.89 5.58 -17.36
N VAL A 49 9.76 5.24 -16.42
CA VAL A 49 9.44 4.78 -15.07
C VAL A 49 10.20 5.62 -14.06
N ARG A 50 9.51 6.15 -13.07
CA ARG A 50 10.08 6.87 -11.95
C ARG A 50 10.28 5.93 -10.76
N PHE A 51 11.51 5.80 -10.31
CA PHE A 51 11.88 5.05 -9.11
C PHE A 51 12.14 6.02 -7.97
N VAL A 52 11.54 5.77 -6.79
CA VAL A 52 11.58 6.69 -5.67
C VAL A 52 11.92 5.98 -4.37
N VAL A 53 12.87 6.53 -3.61
CA VAL A 53 13.00 6.29 -2.17
C VAL A 53 12.40 7.48 -1.44
N ALA A 54 11.28 7.27 -0.74
CA ALA A 54 10.41 8.34 -0.25
C ALA A 54 11.00 9.12 0.92
N ASN A 55 11.53 8.43 1.93
CA ASN A 55 12.08 9.03 3.17
C ASN A 55 13.53 8.56 3.42
N PRO A 56 14.51 9.03 2.63
CA PRO A 56 15.90 8.60 2.79
C PRO A 56 16.46 8.74 4.21
N PRO A 57 16.18 9.83 4.98
CA PRO A 57 16.68 9.94 6.34
C PRO A 57 16.13 8.88 7.31
N ALA A 58 14.85 8.50 7.20
CA ALA A 58 14.28 7.45 8.02
C ALA A 58 14.84 6.07 7.61
N VAL A 59 15.04 5.84 6.29
CA VAL A 59 15.68 4.62 5.76
C VAL A 59 17.13 4.49 6.28
N GLU A 60 17.90 5.58 6.31
CA GLU A 60 19.26 5.59 6.83
C GLU A 60 19.31 5.29 8.34
N ALA A 61 18.34 5.84 9.09
CA ALA A 61 18.20 5.59 10.51
C ALA A 61 17.64 4.20 10.84
N GLY A 62 16.99 3.51 9.88
CA GLY A 62 16.25 2.27 10.13
C GLY A 62 15.02 2.47 11.01
N GLU A 63 14.48 3.68 11.05
CA GLU A 63 13.34 4.05 11.86
C GLU A 63 12.10 4.21 10.98
N ARG A 64 10.92 3.92 11.51
CA ARG A 64 9.67 4.07 10.78
C ARG A 64 9.51 5.49 10.22
N TYR A 65 9.75 6.50 11.04
CA TYR A 65 9.75 7.93 10.71
C TYR A 65 10.64 8.68 11.72
N LEU A 66 10.94 9.95 11.46
CA LEU A 66 11.77 10.76 12.35
C LEU A 66 10.98 11.79 13.16
N ASP A 67 10.05 12.51 12.54
CA ASP A 67 9.20 13.50 13.21
C ASP A 67 7.75 12.99 13.32
N LYS A 68 7.16 12.53 12.19
CA LYS A 68 5.77 12.03 12.08
C LYS A 68 5.68 10.85 11.12
N ASP A 69 4.68 9.99 11.31
CA ASP A 69 4.40 8.92 10.34
C ASP A 69 4.04 9.54 8.97
N LEU A 70 4.94 9.36 8.00
CA LEU A 70 4.77 9.90 6.65
C LEU A 70 3.46 9.44 6.02
N ASN A 71 3.04 8.20 6.30
CA ASN A 71 1.80 7.63 5.76
C ASN A 71 0.53 8.03 6.55
N ARG A 72 0.60 9.16 7.28
CA ARG A 72 -0.52 9.77 8.01
C ARG A 72 -0.63 11.28 7.76
N VAL A 73 0.27 11.83 6.95
CA VAL A 73 0.35 13.29 6.74
C VAL A 73 0.16 13.70 5.28
N PHE A 74 -0.21 12.78 4.39
CA PHE A 74 -0.54 13.13 3.01
C PHE A 74 -1.84 13.95 2.92
N PRO A 75 -1.90 14.94 2.00
CA PRO A 75 -0.94 15.27 0.94
C PRO A 75 0.27 16.09 1.41
N GLY A 76 0.36 16.46 2.68
CA GLY A 76 1.44 17.24 3.26
C GLY A 76 1.34 18.75 3.04
N ASP A 77 2.30 19.47 3.61
CA ASP A 77 2.47 20.92 3.45
C ASP A 77 3.95 21.22 3.12
N PRO A 78 4.26 21.81 1.96
CA PRO A 78 5.63 22.11 1.55
C PRO A 78 6.33 23.14 2.45
N ASP A 79 5.56 23.94 3.19
CA ASP A 79 6.04 25.02 4.07
C ASP A 79 6.02 24.61 5.56
N SER A 80 5.55 23.41 5.89
CA SER A 80 5.52 22.90 7.26
C SER A 80 6.91 22.89 7.92
N SER A 81 6.94 23.06 9.24
CA SER A 81 8.14 22.83 10.04
C SER A 81 8.52 21.34 10.08
N ASP A 82 7.55 20.44 9.97
CA ASP A 82 7.72 19.01 10.07
C ASP A 82 8.31 18.42 8.78
N ARG A 83 9.25 17.51 8.95
CA ARG A 83 10.00 16.90 7.84
C ARG A 83 9.10 16.07 6.95
N GLU A 84 8.33 15.17 7.55
CA GLU A 84 7.48 14.22 6.83
C GLU A 84 6.34 14.94 6.10
N GLU A 85 5.79 16.03 6.61
CA GLU A 85 4.79 16.84 5.88
C GLU A 85 5.39 17.46 4.61
N ARG A 86 6.62 17.97 4.68
CA ARG A 86 7.32 18.46 3.48
C ARG A 86 7.68 17.35 2.51
N LEU A 87 8.03 16.16 3.00
CA LEU A 87 8.27 14.98 2.15
C LEU A 87 6.98 14.51 1.48
N ALA A 88 5.86 14.46 2.20
CA ALA A 88 4.56 14.11 1.66
C ALA A 88 4.18 15.03 0.49
N ALA A 89 4.26 16.34 0.66
CA ALA A 89 3.96 17.31 -0.41
C ALA A 89 4.84 17.10 -1.65
N ARG A 90 6.14 16.83 -1.45
CA ARG A 90 7.06 16.58 -2.56
C ARG A 90 6.81 15.24 -3.26
N LEU A 91 6.45 14.22 -2.49
CA LEU A 91 6.13 12.90 -3.03
C LEU A 91 4.85 12.95 -3.85
N CYS A 92 3.79 13.62 -3.34
CA CYS A 92 2.57 13.86 -4.13
C CYS A 92 2.88 14.59 -5.44
N ALA A 93 3.69 15.66 -5.40
CA ALA A 93 4.08 16.38 -6.62
C ALA A 93 4.93 15.52 -7.58
N ALA A 94 5.76 14.63 -7.04
CA ALA A 94 6.62 13.75 -7.85
C ALA A 94 5.83 12.61 -8.52
N THR A 95 4.68 12.23 -7.97
CA THR A 95 3.84 11.13 -8.48
C THR A 95 2.50 11.61 -9.06
N ASP A 96 2.31 12.93 -9.17
CA ASP A 96 1.09 13.51 -9.70
C ASP A 96 0.79 12.99 -11.12
N GLY A 97 -0.42 12.48 -11.33
CA GLY A 97 -0.86 11.89 -12.59
C GLY A 97 -0.18 10.57 -12.98
N LEU A 98 0.71 10.00 -12.15
CA LEU A 98 1.39 8.74 -12.43
C LEU A 98 0.71 7.59 -11.68
N PRO A 99 0.22 6.53 -12.37
CA PRO A 99 -0.06 5.26 -11.72
C PRO A 99 1.17 4.81 -10.91
N THR A 100 0.98 4.61 -9.61
CA THR A 100 2.09 4.41 -8.67
C THR A 100 1.91 3.12 -7.88
N LEU A 101 2.99 2.32 -7.76
CA LEU A 101 3.10 1.23 -6.80
C LEU A 101 3.93 1.70 -5.60
N SER A 102 3.31 1.78 -4.42
CA SER A 102 3.98 2.06 -3.14
C SER A 102 4.23 0.76 -2.40
N ILE A 103 5.48 0.44 -2.10
CA ILE A 103 5.87 -0.87 -1.54
C ILE A 103 6.19 -0.73 -0.06
N HIS A 104 5.45 -1.48 0.74
CA HIS A 104 5.54 -1.63 2.18
C HIS A 104 5.80 -3.08 2.58
N SER A 105 5.92 -3.33 3.87
CA SER A 105 5.91 -4.65 4.49
C SER A 105 5.27 -4.59 5.87
N THR A 106 4.68 -5.70 6.33
CA THR A 106 3.88 -5.75 7.55
C THR A 106 4.43 -6.77 8.55
N HIS A 107 4.11 -6.60 9.82
CA HIS A 107 4.40 -7.62 10.86
C HIS A 107 3.36 -8.73 10.93
N SER A 108 2.22 -8.56 10.27
CA SER A 108 1.02 -9.35 10.59
C SER A 108 0.66 -10.43 9.56
N HIS A 109 1.29 -10.43 8.38
CA HIS A 109 0.91 -11.36 7.31
C HIS A 109 2.09 -11.64 6.37
N SER A 110 2.24 -12.90 5.96
CA SER A 110 3.36 -13.30 5.11
C SER A 110 3.08 -13.21 3.61
N GLU A 111 1.80 -13.32 3.22
CA GLU A 111 1.42 -13.19 1.81
C GLU A 111 1.25 -11.73 1.39
N PRO A 112 1.48 -11.39 0.13
CA PRO A 112 1.32 -10.02 -0.35
C PRO A 112 -0.16 -9.59 -0.36
N ILE A 113 -0.38 -8.33 0.01
CA ILE A 113 -1.69 -7.68 0.00
C ILE A 113 -1.59 -6.42 -0.82
N ALA A 114 -2.50 -6.21 -1.78
CA ALA A 114 -2.62 -4.94 -2.47
C ALA A 114 -3.73 -4.10 -1.83
N LEU A 115 -3.43 -2.84 -1.50
CA LEU A 115 -4.41 -1.90 -0.97
C LEU A 115 -4.62 -0.79 -2.00
N ALA A 116 -5.87 -0.40 -2.20
CA ALA A 116 -6.22 0.68 -3.11
C ALA A 116 -7.55 1.31 -2.71
N SER A 117 -7.71 2.61 -3.01
CA SER A 117 -8.97 3.31 -2.81
C SER A 117 -9.88 3.14 -4.03
N PRO A 118 -11.16 2.72 -3.83
CA PRO A 118 -12.16 2.71 -4.90
C PRO A 118 -12.51 4.13 -5.42
N GLU A 119 -12.13 5.19 -4.69
CA GLU A 119 -12.23 6.57 -5.15
C GLU A 119 -11.33 6.84 -6.36
N TYR A 120 -10.27 6.03 -6.50
CA TYR A 120 -9.40 5.99 -7.67
C TYR A 120 -9.61 4.67 -8.44
N PRO A 121 -10.61 4.56 -9.33
CA PRO A 121 -10.99 3.29 -9.97
C PRO A 121 -9.85 2.63 -10.74
N GLU A 122 -8.91 3.43 -11.28
CA GLU A 122 -7.73 2.89 -11.96
C GLU A 122 -6.76 2.23 -10.98
N ALA A 123 -6.53 2.80 -9.80
CA ALA A 123 -5.69 2.17 -8.76
C ALA A 123 -6.29 0.81 -8.35
N PHE A 124 -7.60 0.77 -8.14
CA PHE A 124 -8.30 -0.46 -7.78
C PHE A 124 -8.23 -1.51 -8.89
N ARG A 125 -8.36 -1.09 -10.16
CA ARG A 125 -8.20 -1.95 -11.34
C ARG A 125 -6.77 -2.50 -11.45
N LEU A 126 -5.76 -1.67 -11.21
CA LEU A 126 -4.36 -2.10 -11.22
C LEU A 126 -4.06 -3.07 -10.09
N ALA A 127 -4.55 -2.80 -8.86
CA ALA A 127 -4.43 -3.71 -7.73
C ALA A 127 -5.01 -5.10 -8.03
N ALA A 128 -6.18 -5.15 -8.70
CA ALA A 128 -6.83 -6.39 -9.09
C ALA A 128 -6.06 -7.21 -10.16
N GLN A 129 -5.11 -6.61 -10.85
CA GLN A 129 -4.27 -7.28 -11.86
C GLN A 129 -2.90 -7.71 -11.31
N LEU A 130 -2.57 -7.35 -10.07
CA LEU A 130 -1.36 -7.85 -9.43
C LEU A 130 -1.57 -9.29 -8.93
N PRO A 131 -0.56 -10.15 -9.01
CA PRO A 131 -0.64 -11.53 -8.54
C PRO A 131 -0.55 -11.58 -7.00
N THR A 132 -1.49 -10.92 -6.33
CA THR A 132 -1.68 -10.95 -4.88
C THR A 132 -2.94 -11.73 -4.55
N PRO A 133 -2.99 -12.50 -3.45
CA PRO A 133 -4.22 -13.22 -3.05
C PRO A 133 -5.33 -12.28 -2.55
N TYR A 134 -4.98 -11.05 -2.15
CA TYR A 134 -5.90 -10.12 -1.50
C TYR A 134 -5.79 -8.71 -2.07
N VAL A 135 -6.95 -8.11 -2.35
CA VAL A 135 -7.09 -6.67 -2.62
C VAL A 135 -8.00 -6.06 -1.56
N VAL A 136 -7.53 -4.99 -0.91
CA VAL A 136 -8.21 -4.40 0.24
C VAL A 136 -8.48 -2.92 -0.01
N ASP A 137 -9.75 -2.52 0.18
CA ASP A 137 -10.14 -1.11 0.32
C ASP A 137 -9.90 -0.69 1.77
N GLU A 138 -8.86 0.13 1.99
CA GLU A 138 -8.50 0.65 3.32
C GLU A 138 -9.13 2.02 3.63
N THR A 139 -9.77 2.66 2.65
CA THR A 139 -10.26 4.05 2.72
C THR A 139 -11.07 4.36 3.98
N PRO A 140 -11.96 3.49 4.47
CA PRO A 140 -12.75 3.80 5.67
C PRO A 140 -11.95 3.79 6.98
N ALA A 141 -10.75 3.21 6.98
CA ALA A 141 -9.99 2.95 8.21
C ALA A 141 -8.73 3.82 8.35
N VAL A 142 -8.29 4.48 7.29
CA VAL A 142 -7.00 5.19 7.28
C VAL A 142 -7.12 6.58 6.65
N ASP A 143 -6.80 7.60 7.46
CA ASP A 143 -6.69 8.99 7.00
C ASP A 143 -5.21 9.36 6.74
N GLY A 144 -5.00 10.26 5.77
CA GLY A 144 -3.67 10.80 5.46
C GLY A 144 -2.69 9.80 4.87
N ALA A 145 -3.17 8.68 4.34
CA ALA A 145 -2.36 7.70 3.64
C ALA A 145 -2.00 8.17 2.23
N PHE A 146 -0.90 7.66 1.69
CA PHE A 146 -0.46 7.98 0.33
C PHE A 146 -1.48 7.60 -0.74
N THR A 147 -2.26 6.55 -0.52
CA THR A 147 -3.38 6.12 -1.39
C THR A 147 -4.47 7.18 -1.60
N ALA A 148 -4.56 8.19 -0.72
CA ALA A 148 -5.49 9.30 -0.85
C ALA A 148 -5.01 10.40 -1.82
N CYS A 149 -3.75 10.37 -2.29
CA CYS A 149 -3.20 11.43 -3.14
C CYS A 149 -3.56 11.29 -4.62
N SER A 150 -3.60 10.08 -5.17
CA SER A 150 -3.68 9.84 -6.61
C SER A 150 -3.97 8.36 -6.93
N THR A 151 -3.70 7.94 -8.17
CA THR A 151 -3.78 6.55 -8.62
C THR A 151 -2.64 5.71 -8.01
N ILE A 152 -2.77 5.37 -6.74
CA ILE A 152 -1.74 4.66 -5.97
C ILE A 152 -2.25 3.29 -5.52
N VAL A 153 -1.46 2.27 -5.80
CA VAL A 153 -1.61 0.92 -5.23
C VAL A 153 -0.54 0.77 -4.15
N THR A 154 -0.93 0.52 -2.92
CA THR A 154 0.00 0.11 -1.86
C THR A 154 0.11 -1.41 -1.85
N LEU A 155 1.33 -1.91 -1.82
CA LEU A 155 1.67 -3.31 -1.68
C LEU A 155 2.27 -3.57 -0.30
N GLU A 156 1.63 -4.38 0.52
CA GLU A 156 2.26 -5.04 1.66
C GLU A 156 2.93 -6.32 1.14
N ALA A 157 4.26 -6.34 1.09
CA ALA A 157 5.01 -7.40 0.40
C ALA A 157 5.23 -8.67 1.25
N GLY A 158 4.68 -8.73 2.45
CA GLY A 158 4.84 -9.82 3.41
C GLY A 158 5.55 -9.38 4.69
N CYS A 159 6.07 -10.34 5.47
CA CYS A 159 6.66 -10.06 6.77
C CYS A 159 7.91 -9.17 6.68
N GLN A 160 7.90 -8.09 7.46
CA GLN A 160 8.99 -7.12 7.54
C GLN A 160 10.33 -7.79 7.88
N HIS A 161 11.43 -7.27 7.34
CA HIS A 161 12.80 -7.74 7.50
C HIS A 161 13.10 -9.16 6.99
N THR A 162 12.22 -9.77 6.19
CA THR A 162 12.49 -11.08 5.56
C THR A 162 13.02 -10.93 4.13
N ASP A 163 13.80 -11.89 3.69
CA ASP A 163 14.26 -11.96 2.30
C ASP A 163 13.11 -12.33 1.35
N GLU A 164 12.12 -13.07 1.85
CA GLU A 164 10.88 -13.41 1.14
C GLU A 164 10.07 -12.15 0.80
N ALA A 165 9.92 -11.23 1.75
CA ALA A 165 9.23 -9.95 1.49
C ALA A 165 9.99 -9.11 0.44
N ALA A 166 11.33 -9.08 0.52
CA ALA A 166 12.15 -8.37 -0.47
C ALA A 166 12.05 -8.99 -1.87
N ALA A 167 12.02 -10.32 -1.97
CA ALA A 167 11.83 -11.04 -3.24
C ALA A 167 10.39 -10.85 -3.78
N THR A 168 9.40 -10.87 -2.90
CA THR A 168 8.00 -10.60 -3.25
C THR A 168 7.83 -9.16 -3.73
N ALA A 169 8.41 -8.18 -3.05
CA ALA A 169 8.39 -6.78 -3.45
C ALA A 169 8.92 -6.59 -4.89
N GLU A 170 10.06 -7.21 -5.22
CA GLU A 170 10.63 -7.17 -6.57
C GLU A 170 9.72 -7.86 -7.60
N ARG A 171 9.19 -9.06 -7.31
CA ARG A 171 8.27 -9.76 -8.23
C ARG A 171 7.01 -8.97 -8.50
N GLN A 172 6.41 -8.37 -7.48
CA GLN A 172 5.20 -7.56 -7.62
C GLN A 172 5.47 -6.24 -8.36
N ALA A 173 6.63 -5.62 -8.15
CA ALA A 173 7.03 -4.45 -8.92
C ALA A 173 7.22 -4.78 -10.42
N ARG A 174 7.84 -5.92 -10.75
CA ARG A 174 7.92 -6.40 -12.15
C ARG A 174 6.53 -6.71 -12.73
N ALA A 175 5.64 -7.29 -11.94
CA ALA A 175 4.25 -7.52 -12.35
C ALA A 175 3.53 -6.19 -12.64
N PHE A 176 3.71 -5.18 -11.80
CA PHE A 176 3.16 -3.84 -12.01
C PHE A 176 3.70 -3.19 -13.30
N LEU A 177 5.01 -3.32 -13.58
CA LEU A 177 5.62 -2.87 -14.83
C LEU A 177 5.02 -3.59 -16.04
N ALA A 178 4.73 -4.89 -15.95
CA ALA A 178 4.09 -5.65 -17.02
C ALA A 178 2.62 -5.24 -17.22
N VAL A 179 1.85 -5.15 -16.14
CA VAL A 179 0.42 -4.73 -16.16
C VAL A 179 0.26 -3.33 -16.73
N THR A 180 1.20 -2.42 -16.48
CA THR A 180 1.19 -1.04 -16.99
C THR A 180 1.82 -0.91 -18.39
N GLY A 181 2.30 -2.00 -18.97
CA GLY A 181 2.96 -2.00 -20.29
C GLY A 181 4.34 -1.33 -20.29
N ALA A 182 4.98 -1.21 -19.14
CA ALA A 182 6.35 -0.72 -19.03
C ALA A 182 7.39 -1.82 -19.29
N LEU A 183 7.02 -3.09 -19.14
CA LEU A 183 7.80 -4.24 -19.62
C LEU A 183 7.03 -4.94 -20.72
N ASP A 184 7.74 -5.37 -21.78
CA ASP A 184 7.20 -6.20 -22.87
C ASP A 184 7.23 -7.68 -22.44
N THR A 185 6.48 -7.97 -21.37
CA THR A 185 6.28 -9.32 -20.83
C THR A 185 4.80 -9.51 -20.53
N PRO A 186 4.25 -10.74 -20.70
CA PRO A 186 2.88 -11.01 -20.32
C PRO A 186 2.63 -10.65 -18.86
N ALA A 187 1.54 -9.94 -18.59
CA ALA A 187 1.10 -9.73 -17.21
C ALA A 187 0.80 -11.10 -16.57
N PRO A 188 1.21 -11.31 -15.30
CA PRO A 188 0.90 -12.55 -14.60
C PRO A 188 -0.61 -12.69 -14.39
N ALA A 189 -1.08 -13.94 -14.29
CA ALA A 189 -2.48 -14.18 -13.92
C ALA A 189 -2.75 -13.71 -12.48
N ALA A 190 -3.90 -13.06 -12.27
CA ALA A 190 -4.35 -12.61 -10.97
C ALA A 190 -5.81 -13.04 -10.75
N ASP A 191 -6.10 -13.52 -9.53
CA ASP A 191 -7.45 -13.89 -9.08
C ASP A 191 -7.60 -13.55 -7.58
N PRO A 192 -7.54 -12.27 -7.20
CA PRO A 192 -7.57 -11.88 -5.80
C PRO A 192 -8.96 -11.97 -5.20
N SER A 193 -9.04 -12.25 -3.90
CA SER A 193 -10.21 -12.00 -3.07
C SER A 193 -10.25 -10.53 -2.67
N PHE A 194 -11.47 -9.93 -2.69
CA PHE A 194 -11.67 -8.51 -2.38
C PHE A 194 -12.22 -8.33 -0.98
N TYR A 195 -11.63 -7.41 -0.23
CA TYR A 195 -12.02 -7.06 1.13
C TYR A 195 -12.16 -5.55 1.28
N ARG A 196 -12.86 -5.13 2.32
CA ARG A 196 -12.96 -3.74 2.74
C ARG A 196 -12.74 -3.65 4.24
N MET A 197 -11.97 -2.66 4.65
CA MET A 197 -11.80 -2.29 6.06
C MET A 197 -12.98 -1.42 6.50
N ASP A 198 -14.00 -2.00 7.13
CA ASP A 198 -15.19 -1.24 7.52
C ASP A 198 -15.02 -0.56 8.89
N ILE A 199 -14.39 -1.24 9.85
CA ILE A 199 -14.32 -0.78 11.24
C ILE A 199 -12.91 -0.98 11.79
N PRO A 200 -12.21 0.12 12.14
CA PRO A 200 -10.99 0.01 12.94
C PRO A 200 -11.35 -0.43 14.37
N VAL A 201 -10.67 -1.46 14.86
CA VAL A 201 -10.87 -1.97 16.21
C VAL A 201 -9.75 -1.48 17.11
N GLU A 202 -10.08 -0.71 18.17
CA GLU A 202 -9.09 -0.22 19.13
C GLU A 202 -8.50 -1.36 19.96
N LYS A 203 -7.19 -1.35 20.09
CA LYS A 203 -6.42 -2.27 20.90
C LYS A 203 -6.35 -1.70 22.33
N PRO A 204 -6.96 -2.33 23.35
CA PRO A 204 -6.83 -1.82 24.70
C PRO A 204 -5.38 -1.88 25.18
N PRO A 205 -4.97 -1.02 26.12
CA PRO A 205 -3.67 -1.15 26.75
C PRO A 205 -3.54 -2.51 27.43
N ALA A 206 -2.56 -3.32 26.99
CA ALA A 206 -2.27 -4.62 27.58
C ALA A 206 -0.80 -4.98 27.35
N GLU A 207 -0.26 -5.84 28.25
CA GLU A 207 1.12 -6.31 28.15
C GLU A 207 1.35 -7.23 26.93
N SER A 208 0.32 -7.98 26.55
CA SER A 208 0.37 -8.87 25.39
C SER A 208 -1.01 -9.07 24.75
N TYR A 209 -1.00 -9.50 23.49
CA TYR A 209 -2.19 -9.81 22.72
C TYR A 209 -2.03 -11.18 22.06
N SER A 210 -3.08 -11.98 22.15
CA SER A 210 -3.19 -13.25 21.45
C SER A 210 -4.32 -13.18 20.44
N LEU A 211 -4.04 -13.57 19.20
CA LEU A 211 -5.04 -13.66 18.14
C LEU A 211 -5.49 -15.10 18.01
N GLN A 212 -6.80 -15.29 17.96
CA GLN A 212 -7.44 -16.60 17.92
C GLN A 212 -7.86 -16.99 16.49
N VAL A 213 -7.73 -16.04 15.54
CA VAL A 213 -8.09 -16.22 14.13
C VAL A 213 -6.97 -15.68 13.25
N ALA A 214 -6.79 -16.29 12.09
CA ALA A 214 -5.83 -15.78 11.10
C ALA A 214 -6.39 -14.57 10.34
N ASN A 215 -5.51 -13.85 9.64
CA ASN A 215 -5.96 -12.79 8.75
C ASN A 215 -6.82 -13.38 7.63
N PHE A 216 -7.83 -12.62 7.21
CA PHE A 216 -8.75 -13.00 6.12
C PHE A 216 -9.63 -14.24 6.40
N GLU A 217 -9.57 -14.82 7.59
CA GLU A 217 -10.51 -15.86 8.00
C GLU A 217 -11.86 -15.26 8.36
N PRO A 218 -12.98 -15.89 7.95
CA PRO A 218 -14.32 -15.51 8.39
C PRO A 218 -14.48 -15.71 9.90
N VAL A 219 -14.97 -14.70 10.59
CA VAL A 219 -15.28 -14.76 12.03
C VAL A 219 -16.79 -14.63 12.22
N SER A 220 -17.41 -15.60 12.85
CA SER A 220 -18.83 -15.56 13.19
C SER A 220 -19.09 -14.65 14.39
N GLU A 221 -20.32 -14.15 14.49
CA GLU A 221 -20.78 -13.36 15.63
C GLU A 221 -20.58 -14.15 16.95
N GLY A 222 -20.06 -13.46 17.98
CA GLY A 222 -19.79 -14.05 19.29
C GLY A 222 -18.48 -14.85 19.40
N VAL A 223 -17.78 -15.09 18.30
CA VAL A 223 -16.46 -15.76 18.36
C VAL A 223 -15.40 -14.79 18.87
N VAL A 224 -14.60 -15.26 19.83
CA VAL A 224 -13.41 -14.52 20.30
C VAL A 224 -12.36 -14.55 19.20
N TYR A 225 -11.98 -13.38 18.67
CA TYR A 225 -10.95 -13.24 17.65
C TYR A 225 -9.60 -12.76 18.22
N ALA A 226 -9.63 -12.13 19.39
CA ALA A 226 -8.44 -11.67 20.08
C ALA A 226 -8.64 -11.70 21.60
N SER A 227 -7.58 -11.88 22.34
CA SER A 227 -7.58 -11.81 23.79
C SER A 227 -6.36 -11.08 24.32
N THR A 228 -6.51 -10.50 25.52
CA THR A 228 -5.44 -10.03 26.38
C THR A 228 -5.38 -10.89 27.64
N PRO A 229 -4.40 -10.77 28.53
CA PRO A 229 -4.39 -11.48 29.80
C PRO A 229 -5.62 -11.27 30.68
N THR A 230 -6.37 -10.18 30.45
CA THR A 230 -7.52 -9.76 31.27
C THR A 230 -8.85 -9.70 30.51
N GLU A 231 -8.85 -9.71 29.18
CA GLU A 231 -10.07 -9.51 28.38
C GLU A 231 -10.05 -10.32 27.09
N ASP A 232 -11.22 -10.82 26.71
CA ASP A 232 -11.51 -11.42 25.41
C ASP A 232 -12.27 -10.46 24.51
N SER A 233 -11.97 -10.48 23.21
CA SER A 233 -12.61 -9.66 22.20
C SER A 233 -13.39 -10.49 21.21
N SER A 234 -14.66 -10.19 21.07
CA SER A 234 -15.57 -10.81 20.09
C SER A 234 -16.27 -9.73 19.26
N LEU A 235 -16.92 -10.11 18.17
CA LEU A 235 -17.63 -9.17 17.29
C LEU A 235 -18.76 -8.38 18.00
N ASN A 236 -19.23 -8.83 19.16
CA ASN A 236 -20.24 -8.15 19.97
C ASN A 236 -19.65 -7.22 21.04
N GLY A 237 -18.36 -7.25 21.29
CA GLY A 237 -17.68 -6.44 22.30
C GLY A 237 -17.19 -5.12 21.69
N ARG A 238 -17.53 -4.00 22.36
CA ARG A 238 -17.03 -2.68 21.92
C ARG A 238 -15.53 -2.58 22.11
N SER A 239 -14.89 -2.11 21.02
CA SER A 239 -13.66 -1.36 20.90
C SER A 239 -12.31 -2.05 21.08
N PHE A 240 -11.72 -2.41 19.95
CA PHE A 240 -10.28 -2.50 19.78
C PHE A 240 -9.83 -1.73 18.55
N ARG A 241 -8.91 -0.78 18.66
CA ARG A 241 -8.17 -0.26 17.50
C ARG A 241 -6.86 -1.01 17.40
N SER A 242 -6.75 -1.87 16.42
CA SER A 242 -5.45 -2.30 15.93
C SER A 242 -5.14 -1.48 14.70
N SER A 243 -3.97 -0.89 14.63
CA SER A 243 -3.51 -0.15 13.44
C SER A 243 -3.44 -1.01 12.17
N TYR A 244 -3.76 -2.31 12.22
CA TYR A 244 -3.64 -3.24 11.09
C TYR A 244 -4.60 -4.44 11.12
N ARG A 245 -5.78 -4.38 11.77
CA ARG A 245 -6.76 -5.46 11.65
C ARG A 245 -8.19 -4.96 11.62
N SER A 246 -8.73 -5.01 10.46
CA SER A 246 -10.15 -4.88 10.19
C SER A 246 -10.80 -6.26 10.10
N VAL A 247 -12.04 -6.35 10.54
CA VAL A 247 -12.91 -7.45 10.12
C VAL A 247 -13.23 -7.21 8.66
N ALA A 248 -12.57 -7.91 7.76
CA ALA A 248 -12.83 -7.77 6.33
C ALA A 248 -14.05 -8.60 5.94
N THR A 249 -15.06 -7.97 5.39
CA THR A 249 -16.19 -8.67 4.78
C THR A 249 -15.86 -9.02 3.33
N ARG A 250 -15.87 -10.32 3.01
CA ARG A 250 -15.72 -10.81 1.64
C ARG A 250 -16.94 -10.36 0.82
N ARG A 251 -16.74 -9.50 -0.19
CA ARG A 251 -17.76 -9.33 -1.23
C ARG A 251 -17.59 -10.47 -2.23
N SER A 252 -18.62 -11.29 -2.38
CA SER A 252 -18.70 -12.27 -3.47
C SER A 252 -18.57 -11.56 -4.82
N SER A 253 -17.70 -12.07 -5.66
CA SER A 253 -17.39 -11.62 -7.01
C SER A 253 -18.65 -11.32 -7.83
N GLY A 254 -18.88 -10.07 -8.08
CA GLY A 254 -19.97 -9.57 -8.92
C GLY A 254 -19.63 -8.19 -9.48
N ILE A 255 -18.43 -8.03 -10.02
CA ILE A 255 -18.17 -6.89 -10.93
C ILE A 255 -18.86 -7.26 -12.24
N ARG A 256 -20.15 -6.95 -12.35
CA ARG A 256 -20.82 -6.84 -13.64
C ARG A 256 -20.24 -5.60 -14.33
N ASP A 257 -19.76 -5.82 -15.53
CA ASP A 257 -19.39 -4.81 -16.50
C ASP A 257 -20.45 -3.69 -16.54
N GLN A 258 -20.12 -2.53 -15.95
CA GLN A 258 -20.90 -1.30 -16.05
C GLN A 258 -20.29 -0.39 -17.10
N SER A 259 -20.02 -0.93 -18.28
CA SER A 259 -19.68 -0.14 -19.48
C SER A 259 -20.93 0.14 -20.33
N SER A 260 -22.03 0.57 -19.75
CA SER A 260 -23.13 1.17 -20.53
C SER A 260 -24.15 1.85 -19.63
N ALA A 261 -24.08 3.13 -19.42
CA ALA A 261 -25.17 4.09 -19.30
C ALA A 261 -24.73 5.43 -18.69
N ILE A 262 -23.89 6.20 -19.40
CA ILE A 262 -23.95 7.66 -19.25
C ILE A 262 -24.92 8.14 -20.32
N ARG A 263 -26.21 8.24 -19.97
CA ARG A 263 -27.16 9.07 -20.71
C ARG A 263 -27.11 10.49 -20.16
N SER A 264 -26.69 11.40 -21.02
CA SER A 264 -26.79 12.85 -20.79
C SER A 264 -28.21 13.28 -20.45
N PRO A 265 -28.43 14.19 -19.49
CA PRO A 265 -29.72 14.86 -19.36
C PRO A 265 -29.89 15.85 -20.50
N LYS A 266 -30.95 15.69 -21.26
CA LYS A 266 -31.46 16.73 -22.17
C LYS A 266 -32.20 17.78 -21.34
N ARG A 267 -31.77 19.05 -21.52
CA ARG A 267 -32.44 20.36 -21.30
C ARG A 267 -33.27 20.51 -20.04
#